data_5f3a3fff2fc8d542dd7178743bdac24c
#
_entry.id   5f3a3fff2fc8d542dd7178743bdac24c
#
_cell.length_a   1.000
_cell.length_b   1.000
_cell.length_c   1.000
_cell.angle_alpha   90.00
_cell.angle_beta   90.00
_cell.angle_gamma   90.00
#
_symmetry.space_group_name_H-M   'P 1'
#
loop_
_entity.id
_entity.type
_entity.pdbx_description
1 polymer ?
#
loop_
_entity_poly.entity_id
_entity_poly.type
_entity_poly.pdbx_seq_one_letter_code
_entity_poly.pdbx_strand_id
1 'polypeptide(L)'
;MSYPNRSYVEHVAVRVRDIHWHIRFFREALGMTIRAVDGDAAAPKQVWTVGGIQLVADPGFAGPEGRLAHLGVMTGDLDAALAAAYAFEGVLPLAQGRNWLQLPDGLCVEVMQATGTTVERALAIDPRG
;
A
#
# COMPACT_ATOMS: atom_id res chain seq x y z
N MET A 1 0.56 2.70 -26.87
CA MET A 1 -0.75 3.12 -26.36
C MET A 1 -0.55 3.89 -25.08
N SER A 2 -1.18 5.03 -24.95
CA SER A 2 -1.11 5.79 -23.72
C SER A 2 -2.40 5.63 -22.92
N TYR A 3 -2.26 5.58 -21.60
CA TYR A 3 -3.39 5.54 -20.69
C TYR A 3 -3.56 6.94 -20.09
N PRO A 4 -4.73 7.57 -20.27
CA PRO A 4 -4.96 8.90 -19.70
C PRO A 4 -5.00 8.88 -18.17
N ASN A 5 -5.39 7.76 -17.59
CA ASN A 5 -5.40 7.57 -16.15
C ASN A 5 -4.15 6.77 -15.74
N ARG A 6 -3.33 7.34 -14.86
CA ARG A 6 -2.06 6.77 -14.44
C ARG A 6 -2.06 6.55 -12.93
N SER A 7 -1.22 5.60 -12.50
CA SER A 7 -1.17 5.17 -11.11
C SER A 7 0.25 4.85 -10.68
N TYR A 8 0.47 4.76 -9.38
CA TYR A 8 1.73 4.30 -8.82
C TYR A 8 1.47 3.55 -7.50
N VAL A 9 2.42 2.69 -7.11
CA VAL A 9 2.35 2.00 -5.82
C VAL A 9 2.77 2.98 -4.73
N GLU A 10 1.85 3.32 -3.84
CA GLU A 10 2.10 4.26 -2.75
C GLU A 10 2.61 3.53 -1.51
N HIS A 11 2.11 2.32 -1.25
CA HIS A 11 2.63 1.53 -0.14
C HIS A 11 2.53 0.02 -0.39
N VAL A 12 3.39 -0.71 0.31
CA VAL A 12 3.33 -2.17 0.42
C VAL A 12 3.07 -2.49 1.89
N ALA A 13 1.96 -3.14 2.16
CA ALA A 13 1.59 -3.51 3.52
C ALA A 13 2.15 -4.89 3.85
N VAL A 14 2.93 -4.96 4.93
CA VAL A 14 3.56 -6.19 5.39
C VAL A 14 3.23 -6.45 6.86
N ARG A 15 2.97 -7.71 7.18
CA ARG A 15 2.72 -8.13 8.57
C ARG A 15 4.03 -8.33 9.30
N VAL A 16 4.09 -7.81 10.53
CA VAL A 16 5.25 -7.96 11.39
C VAL A 16 4.80 -8.38 12.79
N ARG A 17 5.55 -9.26 13.42
CA ARG A 17 5.18 -9.76 14.75
C ARG A 17 5.45 -8.75 15.85
N ASP A 18 6.60 -8.06 15.78
CA ASP A 18 6.98 -7.03 16.74
C ASP A 18 7.09 -5.69 16.00
N ILE A 19 5.99 -4.92 16.02
CA ILE A 19 5.95 -3.65 15.29
C ILE A 19 6.91 -2.62 15.87
N HIS A 20 7.12 -2.62 17.20
CA HIS A 20 8.03 -1.65 17.83
C HIS A 20 9.46 -1.86 17.38
N TRP A 21 9.90 -3.12 17.28
CA TRP A 21 11.24 -3.43 16.79
C TRP A 21 11.40 -2.93 15.34
N HIS A 22 10.39 -3.17 14.49
CA HIS A 22 10.46 -2.79 13.09
C HIS A 22 10.44 -1.28 12.91
N ILE A 23 9.64 -0.55 13.71
CA ILE A 23 9.65 0.91 13.68
C ILE A 23 11.05 1.43 14.02
N ARG A 24 11.67 0.93 15.09
CA ARG A 24 13.02 1.34 15.47
C ARG A 24 14.03 1.04 14.37
N PHE A 25 13.96 -0.17 13.80
CA PHE A 25 14.89 -0.58 12.76
C PHE A 25 14.80 0.33 11.54
N PHE A 26 13.62 0.52 10.99
CA PHE A 26 13.48 1.34 9.79
C PHE A 26 13.83 2.81 10.03
N ARG A 27 13.49 3.31 11.21
CA ARG A 27 13.79 4.72 11.55
C ARG A 27 15.25 4.92 11.91
N GLU A 28 15.79 4.11 12.80
CA GLU A 28 17.13 4.33 13.37
C GLU A 28 18.24 3.78 12.49
N ALA A 29 18.07 2.58 11.92
CA ALA A 29 19.08 1.99 11.09
C ALA A 29 19.07 2.53 9.66
N LEU A 30 17.88 2.78 9.11
CA LEU A 30 17.75 3.18 7.71
C LEU A 30 17.29 4.62 7.52
N GLY A 31 17.03 5.36 8.59
CA GLY A 31 16.67 6.77 8.52
C GLY A 31 15.34 7.06 7.86
N MET A 32 14.41 6.11 7.88
CA MET A 32 13.10 6.31 7.26
C MET A 32 12.18 7.14 8.14
N THR A 33 11.44 8.04 7.50
CA THR A 33 10.51 8.93 8.19
C THR A 33 9.17 8.24 8.37
N ILE A 34 8.64 8.28 9.59
CA ILE A 34 7.28 7.83 9.90
C ILE A 34 6.32 8.92 9.43
N ARG A 35 5.36 8.54 8.57
CA ARG A 35 4.36 9.46 8.03
C ARG A 35 3.07 9.46 8.84
N ALA A 36 2.64 8.29 9.29
CA ALA A 36 1.37 8.14 10.00
C ALA A 36 1.38 6.92 10.90
N VAL A 37 0.59 6.98 11.96
CA VAL A 37 0.40 5.89 12.92
C VAL A 37 -1.09 5.70 13.14
N ASP A 38 -1.56 4.46 13.06
CA ASP A 38 -2.92 4.08 13.42
C ASP A 38 -2.87 3.36 14.77
N GLY A 39 -3.74 3.80 15.69
CA GLY A 39 -3.77 3.29 17.05
C GLY A 39 -2.91 4.13 18.00
N ASP A 40 -2.71 3.61 19.20
CA ASP A 40 -1.94 4.26 20.25
C ASP A 40 -0.44 4.21 19.93
N ALA A 41 0.29 5.28 20.24
CA ALA A 41 1.75 5.29 20.08
C ALA A 41 2.42 4.18 20.90
N ALA A 42 1.84 3.82 22.06
CA ALA A 42 2.35 2.74 22.90
C ALA A 42 2.02 1.35 22.34
N ALA A 43 0.96 1.23 21.53
CA ALA A 43 0.53 -0.03 20.93
C ALA A 43 -0.03 0.23 19.53
N PRO A 44 0.81 0.66 18.58
CA PRO A 44 0.34 0.96 17.22
C PRO A 44 -0.16 -0.30 16.53
N LYS A 45 -1.25 -0.14 15.77
CA LYS A 45 -1.79 -1.22 14.94
C LYS A 45 -1.14 -1.23 13.57
N GLN A 46 -0.85 -0.05 13.04
CA GLN A 46 -0.25 0.12 11.73
C GLN A 46 0.61 1.37 11.72
N VAL A 47 1.67 1.34 10.94
CA VAL A 47 2.58 2.49 10.78
C VAL A 47 2.96 2.59 9.31
N TRP A 48 2.95 3.81 8.77
CA TRP A 48 3.34 4.09 7.39
C TRP A 48 4.61 4.93 7.38
N THR A 49 5.56 4.54 6.56
CA THR A 49 6.75 5.35 6.29
C THR A 49 6.57 6.16 5.00
N VAL A 50 7.33 7.23 4.88
CA VAL A 50 7.53 7.87 3.58
C VAL A 50 8.40 6.94 2.75
N GLY A 51 7.97 6.63 1.54
CA GLY A 51 8.70 5.72 0.66
C GLY A 51 8.07 4.35 0.53
N GLY A 52 6.93 4.12 1.23
CA GLY A 52 6.02 3.10 0.78
C GLY A 52 5.92 1.82 1.59
N ILE A 53 6.41 1.76 2.81
CA ILE A 53 6.16 0.60 3.68
C ILE A 53 5.05 0.92 4.66
N GLN A 54 4.05 0.02 4.73
CA GLN A 54 3.06 -0.01 5.79
C GLN A 54 3.34 -1.24 6.65
N LEU A 55 3.68 -1.03 7.91
CA LEU A 55 3.86 -2.12 8.88
C LEU A 55 2.51 -2.40 9.54
N VAL A 56 2.08 -3.65 9.50
CA VAL A 56 0.82 -4.09 10.13
C VAL A 56 1.18 -4.97 11.31
N ALA A 57 0.77 -4.57 12.52
CA ALA A 57 1.03 -5.36 13.72
C ALA A 57 0.22 -6.65 13.68
N ASP A 58 0.91 -7.77 13.74
CA ASP A 58 0.31 -9.09 13.80
C ASP A 58 1.13 -9.97 14.75
N PRO A 59 0.84 -9.90 16.06
CA PRO A 59 1.64 -10.64 17.04
C PRO A 59 1.66 -12.15 16.83
N GLY A 60 0.64 -12.69 16.16
CA GLY A 60 0.55 -14.13 15.86
C GLY A 60 1.26 -14.51 14.57
N PHE A 61 1.84 -13.56 13.84
CA PHE A 61 2.46 -13.87 12.56
C PHE A 61 3.73 -14.71 12.76
N ALA A 62 3.76 -15.87 12.13
CA ALA A 62 4.90 -16.80 12.24
C ALA A 62 5.81 -16.79 11.00
N GLY A 63 5.28 -16.34 9.87
CA GLY A 63 6.00 -16.13 8.61
C GLY A 63 6.92 -17.26 8.17
N PRO A 64 7.62 -17.06 7.02
CA PRO A 64 7.55 -15.87 6.13
C PRO A 64 6.33 -15.83 5.21
N GLU A 65 5.66 -16.97 5.00
CA GLU A 65 4.46 -17.00 4.15
C GLU A 65 3.34 -16.15 4.73
N GLY A 66 2.63 -15.42 3.85
CA GLY A 66 1.53 -14.55 4.28
C GLY A 66 1.99 -13.18 4.78
N ARG A 67 3.27 -12.83 4.63
CA ARG A 67 3.77 -11.53 5.08
C ARG A 67 3.20 -10.38 4.28
N LEU A 68 3.08 -10.53 2.96
CA LEU A 68 2.48 -9.49 2.12
C LEU A 68 0.97 -9.45 2.39
N ALA A 69 0.47 -8.30 2.86
CA ALA A 69 -0.95 -8.10 3.08
C ALA A 69 -1.61 -7.56 1.81
N HIS A 70 -1.11 -6.45 1.27
CA HIS A 70 -1.66 -5.87 0.04
C HIS A 70 -0.71 -4.83 -0.53
N LEU A 71 -0.98 -4.44 -1.78
CA LEU A 71 -0.38 -3.26 -2.40
C LEU A 71 -1.37 -2.11 -2.31
N GLY A 72 -0.90 -0.92 -1.97
CA GLY A 72 -1.69 0.31 -2.02
C GLY A 72 -1.32 1.11 -3.27
N VAL A 73 -2.29 1.37 -4.14
CA VAL A 73 -2.09 2.04 -5.42
C VAL A 73 -2.85 3.35 -5.43
N MET A 74 -2.14 4.45 -5.69
CA MET A 74 -2.75 5.75 -5.95
C MET A 74 -3.01 5.91 -7.44
N THR A 75 -4.18 6.41 -7.78
CA THR A 75 -4.58 6.62 -9.17
C THR A 75 -5.17 8.02 -9.35
N GLY A 76 -5.06 8.54 -10.57
CA GLY A 76 -5.56 9.87 -10.90
C GLY A 76 -7.09 9.92 -10.97
N ASP A 77 -7.74 8.81 -11.35
CA ASP A 77 -9.19 8.71 -11.46
C ASP A 77 -9.62 7.33 -10.99
N LEU A 78 -10.13 7.27 -9.75
CA LEU A 78 -10.49 6.00 -9.12
C LEU A 78 -11.60 5.28 -9.87
N ASP A 79 -12.64 5.99 -10.30
CA ASP A 79 -13.76 5.35 -11.01
C ASP A 79 -13.29 4.74 -12.31
N ALA A 80 -12.46 5.45 -13.08
CA ALA A 80 -11.90 4.93 -14.33
C ALA A 80 -11.00 3.72 -14.08
N ALA A 81 -10.16 3.78 -13.02
CA ALA A 81 -9.28 2.67 -12.68
C ALA A 81 -10.07 1.42 -12.31
N LEU A 82 -11.13 1.57 -11.51
CA LEU A 82 -11.97 0.44 -11.10
C LEU A 82 -12.73 -0.13 -12.29
N ALA A 83 -13.27 0.71 -13.16
CA ALA A 83 -13.96 0.23 -14.36
C ALA A 83 -13.01 -0.59 -15.24
N ALA A 84 -11.79 -0.12 -15.43
CA ALA A 84 -10.78 -0.84 -16.20
C ALA A 84 -10.38 -2.16 -15.52
N ALA A 85 -10.17 -2.14 -14.21
CA ALA A 85 -9.76 -3.32 -13.45
C ALA A 85 -10.83 -4.42 -13.49
N TYR A 86 -12.10 -4.06 -13.25
CA TYR A 86 -13.18 -5.05 -13.24
C TYR A 86 -13.55 -5.56 -14.64
N ALA A 87 -13.01 -4.96 -15.69
CA ALA A 87 -13.15 -5.50 -17.04
C ALA A 87 -12.23 -6.71 -17.28
N PHE A 88 -11.23 -6.93 -16.44
CA PHE A 88 -10.36 -8.09 -16.52
C PHE A 88 -11.02 -9.31 -15.87
N GLU A 89 -10.80 -10.47 -16.49
CA GLU A 89 -11.34 -11.74 -15.97
C GLU A 89 -10.78 -12.04 -14.59
N GLY A 90 -11.67 -12.46 -13.69
CA GLY A 90 -11.26 -12.96 -12.38
C GLY A 90 -10.92 -11.91 -11.34
N VAL A 91 -11.01 -10.63 -11.66
CA VAL A 91 -10.84 -9.57 -10.67
C VAL A 91 -12.13 -9.44 -9.87
N LEU A 92 -12.02 -9.60 -8.54
CA LEU A 92 -13.16 -9.61 -7.64
C LEU A 92 -12.99 -8.56 -6.55
N PRO A 93 -14.10 -7.97 -6.06
CA PRO A 93 -14.02 -7.09 -4.91
C PRO A 93 -13.78 -7.88 -3.63
N LEU A 94 -13.04 -7.27 -2.70
CA LEU A 94 -12.89 -7.79 -1.34
C LEU A 94 -13.97 -7.20 -0.42
N ALA A 95 -14.11 -7.76 0.77
CA ALA A 95 -15.14 -7.34 1.73
C ALA A 95 -14.96 -5.89 2.19
N GLN A 96 -13.76 -5.35 2.14
CA GLN A 96 -13.46 -3.98 2.57
C GLN A 96 -14.14 -2.94 1.69
N GLY A 97 -14.38 -3.25 0.42
CA GLY A 97 -15.05 -2.31 -0.49
C GLY A 97 -14.68 -2.56 -1.94
N ARG A 98 -15.34 -1.79 -2.83
CA ARG A 98 -15.16 -1.93 -4.28
C ARG A 98 -13.76 -1.51 -4.73
N ASN A 99 -13.11 -0.65 -3.98
CA ASN A 99 -11.73 -0.21 -4.26
C ASN A 99 -10.67 -1.18 -3.71
N TRP A 100 -11.09 -2.28 -3.11
CA TRP A 100 -10.22 -3.37 -2.70
C TRP A 100 -10.42 -4.53 -3.66
N LEU A 101 -9.36 -4.91 -4.36
CA LEU A 101 -9.41 -5.91 -5.41
C LEU A 101 -8.67 -7.17 -4.99
N GLN A 102 -9.20 -8.32 -5.39
CA GLN A 102 -8.44 -9.56 -5.39
C GLN A 102 -8.20 -9.99 -6.83
N LEU A 103 -6.93 -10.16 -7.20
CA LEU A 103 -6.55 -10.66 -8.52
C LEU A 103 -6.65 -12.19 -8.55
N PRO A 104 -6.68 -12.81 -9.74
CA PRO A 104 -6.95 -14.25 -9.83
C PRO A 104 -6.01 -15.15 -9.02
N ASP A 105 -4.74 -14.73 -8.83
CA ASP A 105 -3.77 -15.52 -8.05
C ASP A 105 -3.77 -15.17 -6.55
N GLY A 106 -4.69 -14.32 -6.11
CA GLY A 106 -4.85 -13.97 -4.71
C GLY A 106 -4.19 -12.67 -4.27
N LEU A 107 -3.48 -11.97 -5.16
CA LEU A 107 -2.88 -10.67 -4.80
C LEU A 107 -3.97 -9.66 -4.48
N CYS A 108 -3.88 -9.05 -3.30
CA CYS A 108 -4.81 -8.01 -2.86
C CYS A 108 -4.27 -6.63 -3.16
N VAL A 109 -5.12 -5.76 -3.72
CA VAL A 109 -4.75 -4.40 -4.11
C VAL A 109 -5.80 -3.43 -3.61
N GLU A 110 -5.36 -2.42 -2.87
CA GLU A 110 -6.18 -1.28 -2.49
C GLU A 110 -5.93 -0.16 -3.48
N VAL A 111 -6.97 0.35 -4.14
CA VAL A 111 -6.84 1.46 -5.07
C VAL A 111 -7.44 2.71 -4.44
N MET A 112 -6.71 3.82 -4.46
CA MET A 112 -7.07 5.04 -3.78
C MET A 112 -7.04 6.22 -4.74
N GLN A 113 -7.94 7.20 -4.50
CA GLN A 113 -8.00 8.42 -5.29
C GLN A 113 -6.88 9.37 -4.85
N ALA A 114 -6.02 9.75 -5.78
CA ALA A 114 -5.04 10.80 -5.55
C ALA A 114 -5.69 12.18 -5.66
N THR A 115 -5.06 13.18 -5.05
CA THR A 115 -5.51 14.57 -5.10
C THR A 115 -4.50 15.45 -5.82
N GLY A 116 -4.99 16.50 -6.47
CA GLY A 116 -4.15 17.49 -7.15
C GLY A 116 -3.23 16.85 -8.19
N THR A 117 -1.96 17.23 -8.16
CA THR A 117 -0.94 16.75 -9.11
C THR A 117 -0.07 15.63 -8.53
N THR A 118 -0.57 14.90 -7.53
CA THR A 118 0.23 13.91 -6.81
C THR A 118 0.76 12.81 -7.73
N VAL A 119 -0.09 12.29 -8.64
CA VAL A 119 0.32 11.22 -9.55
C VAL A 119 1.42 11.70 -10.50
N GLU A 120 1.23 12.87 -11.10
CA GLU A 120 2.22 13.44 -12.02
C GLU A 120 3.57 13.66 -11.33
N ARG A 121 3.54 14.18 -10.09
CA ARG A 121 4.77 14.43 -9.32
C ARG A 121 5.45 13.12 -8.93
N ALA A 122 4.69 12.12 -8.51
CA ALA A 122 5.25 10.82 -8.15
C ALA A 122 5.91 10.15 -9.36
N LEU A 123 5.26 10.18 -10.51
CA LEU A 123 5.78 9.55 -11.73
C LEU A 123 6.94 10.32 -12.36
N ALA A 124 7.18 11.58 -11.93
CA ALA A 124 8.32 12.36 -12.39
C ALA A 124 9.59 12.09 -11.60
N ILE A 125 9.50 11.40 -10.47
CA ILE A 125 10.66 11.07 -9.63
C ILE A 125 11.42 9.91 -10.27
N ASP A 126 12.74 10.08 -10.42
CA ASP A 126 13.61 8.95 -10.71
C ASP A 126 14.05 8.35 -9.38
N PRO A 127 13.58 7.14 -9.02
CA PRO A 127 13.89 6.58 -7.71
C PRO A 127 15.35 6.16 -7.55
N ARG A 128 16.12 6.19 -8.60
CA ARG A 128 17.53 5.80 -8.56
C ARG A 128 18.47 6.96 -8.83
N GLY A 129 17.95 8.16 -8.82
CA GLY A 129 18.75 9.36 -8.99
C GLY A 129 18.74 9.89 -10.38
#